data_e88050c4cd58434f917bae62da0a8ab8
#
_entry.id   e88050c4cd58434f917bae62da0a8ab8
#
_cell.length_a   1.000
_cell.length_b   1.000
_cell.length_c   1.000
_cell.angle_alpha   90.00
_cell.angle_beta   90.00
_cell.angle_gamma   90.00
#
_symmetry.space_group_name_H-M   'P 1'
#
loop_
_entity.id
_entity.type
_entity.pdbx_description
1 polymer ?
#
loop_
_entity_poly.entity_id
_entity_poly.type
_entity_poly.pdbx_seq_one_letter_code
_entity_poly.pdbx_strand_id
1 'polypeptide(L)'
;MKKIFWVSIPKWNKNLVTAALESGADALLLRKGFSKKAKELGLITTIAVDGDLKLGKDVCEFTITSKEVEDEVVGAGEKVFKIIRNKDWSIIPLENLISKTSNIIQTVGDSKKAKLALTTMEVGSDGVLLETTKASEILETGRVIREANNEKLELVRAKIESTEAVGVADRVCVDTTAILKPGEGILAGDSSSAMFLVFNENVESPYCDKRPFRVNVGAVHAYIRLPENKTGYLNEVGSGKQILIVDQKGGTFPLAVGRAKIEKRPMLLVKGKVGSKNISLVMQNAETIRLTRPNGKPVSITKLKKGDEVLAFVEDAGRHFGMKVKETIMEK
;
A
#
# COMPACT_ATOMS: atom_id res chain seq x y z
N MET A 1 6.81 -0.73 10.72
CA MET A 1 5.90 0.20 11.47
C MET A 1 5.31 1.19 10.48
N LYS A 2 4.04 1.61 10.64
CA LYS A 2 3.42 2.62 9.76
C LYS A 2 4.12 3.97 9.95
N LYS A 3 4.55 4.60 8.86
CA LYS A 3 5.15 5.94 8.86
C LYS A 3 4.09 7.01 9.11
N ILE A 4 4.40 7.95 9.98
CA ILE A 4 3.50 9.01 10.46
C ILE A 4 3.71 10.28 9.62
N PHE A 5 2.62 10.94 9.27
CA PHE A 5 2.64 12.20 8.53
C PHE A 5 2.00 13.34 9.32
N TRP A 6 2.78 14.31 9.75
CA TRP A 6 2.33 15.53 10.41
C TRP A 6 2.61 16.76 9.56
N VAL A 7 1.73 17.76 9.67
CA VAL A 7 1.89 19.04 8.97
C VAL A 7 1.87 20.20 9.98
N SER A 8 2.85 21.08 9.87
CA SER A 8 2.96 22.28 10.72
C SER A 8 2.17 23.45 10.12
N ILE A 9 1.25 24.03 10.90
CA ILE A 9 0.44 25.20 10.52
C ILE A 9 0.64 26.31 11.57
N PRO A 10 1.81 26.98 11.54
CA PRO A 10 2.16 27.99 12.55
C PRO A 10 1.32 29.27 12.48
N LYS A 11 0.73 29.56 11.30
CA LYS A 11 -0.26 30.64 11.09
C LYS A 11 -1.49 30.02 10.47
N TRP A 12 -2.67 30.38 10.96
CA TRP A 12 -3.92 29.83 10.43
C TRP A 12 -4.02 30.03 8.92
N ASN A 13 -4.18 28.94 8.23
CA ASN A 13 -4.40 28.91 6.78
C ASN A 13 -5.32 27.74 6.43
N LYS A 14 -6.57 28.05 6.06
CA LYS A 14 -7.59 27.05 5.75
C LYS A 14 -7.16 26.13 4.60
N ASN A 15 -6.54 26.66 3.54
CA ASN A 15 -6.12 25.88 2.38
C ASN A 15 -5.05 24.83 2.74
N LEU A 16 -4.11 25.17 3.64
CA LEU A 16 -3.10 24.21 4.09
C LEU A 16 -3.71 23.13 4.98
N VAL A 17 -4.68 23.49 5.85
CA VAL A 17 -5.41 22.51 6.66
C VAL A 17 -6.21 21.56 5.77
N THR A 18 -6.93 22.08 4.76
CA THR A 18 -7.67 21.25 3.80
C THR A 18 -6.73 20.32 3.03
N ALA A 19 -5.61 20.84 2.52
CA ALA A 19 -4.60 20.02 1.85
C ALA A 19 -4.03 18.92 2.76
N ALA A 20 -3.83 19.20 4.04
CA ALA A 20 -3.39 18.19 5.01
C ALA A 20 -4.44 17.09 5.21
N LEU A 21 -5.72 17.45 5.32
CA LEU A 21 -6.83 16.49 5.39
C LEU A 21 -6.89 15.61 4.13
N GLU A 22 -6.85 16.22 2.96
CA GLU A 22 -6.90 15.52 1.66
C GLU A 22 -5.68 14.63 1.42
N SER A 23 -4.51 15.03 1.92
CA SER A 23 -3.27 14.24 1.81
C SER A 23 -3.22 13.04 2.74
N GLY A 24 -4.14 12.92 3.71
CA GLY A 24 -4.16 11.88 4.72
C GLY A 24 -3.14 12.11 5.84
N ALA A 25 -2.88 13.37 6.20
CA ALA A 25 -2.05 13.68 7.37
C ALA A 25 -2.65 13.11 8.66
N ASP A 26 -1.81 12.50 9.49
CA ASP A 26 -2.24 11.90 10.77
C ASP A 26 -2.49 12.98 11.83
N ALA A 27 -1.73 14.09 11.82
CA ALA A 27 -1.94 15.21 12.76
C ALA A 27 -1.46 16.57 12.21
N LEU A 28 -1.96 17.64 12.85
CA LEU A 28 -1.53 19.02 12.62
C LEU A 28 -0.82 19.57 13.84
N LEU A 29 0.39 20.11 13.66
CA LEU A 29 1.06 20.93 14.67
C LEU A 29 0.56 22.36 14.55
N LEU A 30 -0.12 22.85 15.60
CA LEU A 30 -0.87 24.10 15.61
C LEU A 30 -0.43 25.01 16.77
N ARG A 31 -0.67 26.29 16.63
CA ARG A 31 -0.65 27.22 17.78
C ARG A 31 -1.90 27.01 18.63
N LYS A 32 -1.79 27.37 19.92
CA LYS A 32 -2.92 27.42 20.85
C LYS A 32 -4.11 28.18 20.25
N GLY A 33 -5.32 27.62 20.39
CA GLY A 33 -6.57 28.18 19.89
C GLY A 33 -6.97 27.81 18.47
N PHE A 34 -6.11 27.08 17.71
CA PHE A 34 -6.46 26.64 16.33
C PHE A 34 -7.03 25.24 16.28
N SER A 35 -6.90 24.43 17.34
CA SER A 35 -7.35 23.05 17.37
C SER A 35 -8.85 22.91 17.06
N LYS A 36 -9.70 23.75 17.66
CA LYS A 36 -11.14 23.73 17.41
C LYS A 36 -11.47 24.05 15.95
N LYS A 37 -10.86 25.10 15.38
CA LYS A 37 -11.06 25.49 13.98
C LYS A 37 -10.63 24.40 12.99
N ALA A 38 -9.54 23.68 13.29
CA ALA A 38 -9.08 22.58 12.44
C ALA A 38 -10.10 21.43 12.42
N LYS A 39 -10.65 21.08 13.58
CA LYS A 39 -11.67 20.04 13.73
C LYS A 39 -13.01 20.37 13.08
N GLU A 40 -13.33 21.64 12.90
CA GLU A 40 -14.52 22.08 12.13
C GLU A 40 -14.39 21.75 10.62
N LEU A 41 -13.17 21.59 10.11
CA LEU A 41 -12.91 21.25 8.69
C LEU A 41 -12.84 19.75 8.46
N GLY A 42 -12.55 18.95 9.46
CA GLY A 42 -12.48 17.49 9.33
C GLY A 42 -11.91 16.81 10.57
N LEU A 43 -12.00 15.47 10.58
CA LEU A 43 -11.44 14.65 11.65
C LEU A 43 -9.93 14.56 11.48
N ILE A 44 -9.18 15.19 12.37
CA ILE A 44 -7.71 15.15 12.41
C ILE A 44 -7.21 15.34 13.83
N THR A 45 -6.14 14.63 14.19
CA THR A 45 -5.46 14.83 15.46
C THR A 45 -4.75 16.17 15.47
N THR A 46 -4.85 16.91 16.57
CA THR A 46 -4.20 18.20 16.74
C THR A 46 -3.09 18.12 17.79
N ILE A 47 -1.93 18.70 17.47
CA ILE A 47 -0.76 18.81 18.36
C ILE A 47 -0.63 20.29 18.73
N ALA A 48 -0.88 20.61 19.96
CA ALA A 48 -0.77 21.96 20.51
C ALA A 48 -0.76 21.89 22.05
N VAL A 49 -0.58 23.02 22.73
CA VAL A 49 -0.73 23.09 24.19
C VAL A 49 -2.16 22.71 24.62
N ASP A 50 -3.15 23.05 23.79
CA ASP A 50 -4.59 22.75 23.95
C ASP A 50 -5.11 21.68 22.98
N GLY A 51 -4.22 21.01 22.25
CA GLY A 51 -4.55 19.97 21.28
C GLY A 51 -4.89 18.60 21.88
N ASP A 52 -5.12 17.60 21.03
CA ASP A 52 -5.32 16.21 21.44
C ASP A 52 -4.03 15.61 22.00
N LEU A 53 -2.90 15.84 21.31
CA LEU A 53 -1.56 15.57 21.81
C LEU A 53 -0.99 16.88 22.37
N LYS A 54 -0.53 16.83 23.61
CA LYS A 54 -0.02 18.02 24.33
C LYS A 54 1.43 18.27 23.94
N LEU A 55 1.68 19.41 23.32
CA LEU A 55 3.03 19.89 23.08
C LEU A 55 3.74 20.16 24.42
N GLY A 56 4.96 19.65 24.58
CA GLY A 56 5.73 19.69 25.80
C GLY A 56 5.47 18.53 26.78
N LYS A 57 4.52 17.62 26.47
CA LYS A 57 4.24 16.43 27.27
C LYS A 57 4.21 15.15 26.43
N ASP A 58 3.26 15.06 25.50
CA ASP A 58 3.09 13.89 24.61
C ASP A 58 3.98 14.01 23.37
N VAL A 59 4.30 15.27 22.99
CA VAL A 59 5.16 15.62 21.86
C VAL A 59 6.17 16.65 22.32
N CYS A 60 7.46 16.38 22.18
CA CYS A 60 8.56 17.29 22.50
C CYS A 60 9.32 17.69 21.23
N GLU A 61 9.79 18.94 21.18
CA GLU A 61 10.59 19.47 20.08
C GLU A 61 12.04 19.59 20.50
N PHE A 62 12.96 19.09 19.67
CA PHE A 62 14.39 19.14 19.89
C PHE A 62 15.07 19.75 18.68
N THR A 63 16.01 20.66 18.89
CA THR A 63 16.86 21.22 17.83
C THR A 63 18.26 20.68 18.00
N ILE A 64 18.66 19.79 17.11
CA ILE A 64 19.96 19.13 17.18
C ILE A 64 21.07 20.12 16.81
N THR A 65 21.88 20.45 17.80
CA THR A 65 23.05 21.34 17.70
C THR A 65 24.33 20.67 18.20
N SER A 66 24.21 19.59 18.97
CA SER A 66 25.33 18.87 19.56
C SER A 66 24.93 17.44 19.94
N LYS A 67 25.91 16.64 20.37
CA LYS A 67 25.71 15.25 20.79
C LYS A 67 24.93 15.17 22.13
N GLU A 68 25.09 16.14 23.00
CA GLU A 68 24.38 16.22 24.28
C GLU A 68 22.86 16.31 24.03
N VAL A 69 22.43 17.07 23.01
CA VAL A 69 21.01 17.12 22.62
C VAL A 69 20.53 15.80 22.04
N GLU A 70 21.34 15.06 21.29
CA GLU A 70 20.97 13.69 20.86
C GLU A 70 20.72 12.78 22.08
N ASP A 71 21.53 12.89 23.12
CA ASP A 71 21.36 12.09 24.35
C ASP A 71 20.10 12.52 25.13
N GLU A 72 19.74 13.81 25.14
CA GLU A 72 18.46 14.30 25.67
C GLU A 72 17.25 13.71 24.90
N VAL A 73 17.33 13.64 23.56
CA VAL A 73 16.30 13.01 22.73
C VAL A 73 16.08 11.55 23.11
N VAL A 74 17.19 10.81 23.30
CA VAL A 74 17.13 9.40 23.73
C VAL A 74 16.52 9.28 25.15
N GLY A 75 16.89 10.20 26.06
CA GLY A 75 16.38 10.26 27.43
C GLY A 75 14.92 10.65 27.58
N ALA A 76 14.26 11.21 26.56
CA ALA A 76 12.87 11.63 26.61
C ALA A 76 11.86 10.47 26.73
N GLY A 77 12.31 9.21 26.60
CA GLY A 77 11.50 8.00 26.77
C GLY A 77 10.74 7.58 25.49
N GLU A 78 10.33 6.31 25.47
CA GLU A 78 9.74 5.67 24.27
C GLU A 78 8.28 6.10 23.99
N LYS A 79 7.56 6.61 25.00
CA LYS A 79 6.14 7.01 24.84
C LYS A 79 5.96 8.41 24.28
N VAL A 80 7.03 9.22 24.24
CA VAL A 80 7.00 10.61 23.78
C VAL A 80 7.37 10.66 22.31
N PHE A 81 6.59 11.38 21.52
CA PHE A 81 6.96 11.72 20.15
C PHE A 81 8.02 12.83 20.15
N LYS A 82 9.05 12.65 19.38
CA LYS A 82 10.22 13.53 19.32
C LYS A 82 10.28 14.21 17.96
N ILE A 83 9.88 15.48 17.89
CA ILE A 83 10.05 16.30 16.69
C ILE A 83 11.52 16.75 16.65
N ILE A 84 12.21 16.33 15.62
CA ILE A 84 13.62 16.62 15.41
C ILE A 84 13.78 17.74 14.38
N ARG A 85 14.41 18.83 14.78
CA ARG A 85 14.85 19.93 13.95
C ARG A 85 16.36 19.91 13.84
N ASN A 86 16.89 20.02 12.65
CA ASN A 86 18.32 20.03 12.40
C ASN A 86 18.74 21.43 11.97
N LYS A 87 19.86 21.92 12.51
CA LYS A 87 20.41 23.21 12.12
C LYS A 87 21.25 23.10 10.85
N ASP A 88 22.28 22.27 10.88
CA ASP A 88 23.27 22.19 9.79
C ASP A 88 23.33 20.78 9.15
N TRP A 89 23.28 19.73 9.95
CA TRP A 89 23.41 18.33 9.52
C TRP A 89 22.12 17.57 9.79
N SER A 90 21.56 16.92 8.77
CA SER A 90 20.29 16.22 8.92
C SER A 90 20.42 14.69 8.87
N ILE A 91 21.38 14.16 8.13
CA ILE A 91 21.49 12.71 7.92
C ILE A 91 22.14 12.02 9.11
N ILE A 92 23.37 12.42 9.48
CA ILE A 92 24.14 11.76 10.56
C ILE A 92 23.41 11.80 11.92
N PRO A 93 22.85 12.95 12.38
CA PRO A 93 22.07 12.95 13.61
C PRO A 93 20.85 12.03 13.55
N LEU A 94 20.17 11.96 12.39
CA LEU A 94 19.02 11.07 12.23
C LEU A 94 19.44 9.59 12.30
N GLU A 95 20.57 9.21 11.67
CA GLU A 95 21.14 7.86 11.75
C GLU A 95 21.47 7.47 13.20
N ASN A 96 22.08 8.38 13.95
CA ASN A 96 22.39 8.17 15.36
C ASN A 96 21.13 7.94 16.22
N LEU A 97 20.07 8.70 15.96
CA LEU A 97 18.83 8.61 16.73
C LEU A 97 18.02 7.35 16.37
N ILE A 98 17.89 7.00 15.09
CA ILE A 98 17.16 5.81 14.61
C ILE A 98 17.70 4.53 15.28
N SER A 99 19.01 4.45 15.52
CA SER A 99 19.63 3.29 16.15
C SER A 99 19.39 3.18 17.66
N LYS A 100 18.95 4.27 18.34
CA LYS A 100 18.91 4.36 19.81
C LYS A 100 17.51 4.55 20.39
N THR A 101 16.56 5.11 19.63
CA THR A 101 15.23 5.44 20.16
C THR A 101 14.16 5.38 19.06
N SER A 102 12.90 5.41 19.46
CA SER A 102 11.71 5.36 18.59
C SER A 102 10.87 6.62 18.69
N ASN A 103 9.78 6.70 17.92
CA ASN A 103 8.88 7.85 17.83
C ASN A 103 9.59 9.13 17.36
N ILE A 104 10.51 8.98 16.42
CA ILE A 104 11.27 10.07 15.80
C ILE A 104 10.45 10.66 14.65
N ILE A 105 10.09 11.93 14.76
CA ILE A 105 9.40 12.71 13.73
C ILE A 105 10.37 13.75 13.18
N GLN A 106 10.93 13.48 12.01
CA GLN A 106 11.90 14.37 11.36
C GLN A 106 11.19 15.56 10.71
N THR A 107 11.61 16.79 11.03
CA THR A 107 11.12 18.01 10.36
C THR A 107 11.73 18.11 8.97
N VAL A 108 10.87 18.34 7.96
CA VAL A 108 11.24 18.43 6.54
C VAL A 108 10.52 19.61 5.87
N GLY A 109 11.14 20.20 4.83
CA GLY A 109 10.57 21.33 4.11
C GLY A 109 9.86 20.96 2.80
N ASP A 110 10.07 19.73 2.30
CA ASP A 110 9.55 19.26 1.02
C ASP A 110 9.46 17.72 0.96
N SER A 111 8.78 17.24 -0.08
CA SER A 111 8.55 15.81 -0.33
C SER A 111 9.82 15.00 -0.59
N LYS A 112 10.86 15.62 -1.19
CA LYS A 112 12.17 14.95 -1.43
C LYS A 112 12.90 14.69 -0.13
N LYS A 113 12.92 15.69 0.77
CA LYS A 113 13.52 15.55 2.11
C LYS A 113 12.70 14.56 2.97
N ALA A 114 11.38 14.54 2.81
CA ALA A 114 10.53 13.53 3.45
C ALA A 114 10.92 12.11 3.02
N LYS A 115 11.07 11.88 1.72
CA LYS A 115 11.51 10.59 1.19
C LYS A 115 12.87 10.18 1.74
N LEU A 116 13.84 11.11 1.79
CA LEU A 116 15.17 10.86 2.34
C LEU A 116 15.08 10.44 3.82
N ALA A 117 14.36 11.20 4.66
CA ALA A 117 14.22 10.91 6.08
C ALA A 117 13.57 9.54 6.34
N LEU A 118 12.62 9.12 5.49
CA LEU A 118 11.93 7.84 5.60
C LEU A 118 12.74 6.63 5.11
N THR A 119 13.83 6.86 4.36
CA THR A 119 14.68 5.79 3.80
C THR A 119 16.10 5.76 4.36
N THR A 120 16.43 6.67 5.27
CA THR A 120 17.74 6.69 5.96
C THR A 120 17.95 5.38 6.71
N MET A 121 19.10 4.71 6.52
CA MET A 121 19.44 3.40 7.10
C MET A 121 18.37 2.31 6.84
N GLU A 122 17.69 2.35 5.69
CA GLU A 122 16.59 1.43 5.30
C GLU A 122 15.34 1.52 6.21
N VAL A 123 15.49 1.75 7.50
CA VAL A 123 14.38 1.88 8.47
C VAL A 123 13.74 3.26 8.43
N GLY A 124 14.53 4.33 8.30
CA GLY A 124 14.08 5.72 8.31
C GLY A 124 13.49 6.19 9.64
N SER A 125 13.17 7.49 9.72
CA SER A 125 12.39 8.05 10.83
C SER A 125 11.02 7.41 10.94
N ASP A 126 10.40 7.43 12.15
CA ASP A 126 9.05 6.90 12.37
C ASP A 126 7.98 7.75 11.69
N GLY A 127 8.29 9.00 11.40
CA GLY A 127 7.44 9.90 10.65
C GLY A 127 8.14 11.18 10.26
N VAL A 128 7.38 12.07 9.60
CA VAL A 128 7.85 13.41 9.24
C VAL A 128 6.87 14.48 9.70
N LEU A 129 7.42 15.64 10.08
CA LEU A 129 6.68 16.90 10.24
C LEU A 129 7.03 17.79 9.05
N LEU A 130 6.07 17.99 8.15
CA LEU A 130 6.26 18.88 7.00
C LEU A 130 6.01 20.34 7.38
N GLU A 131 6.98 21.20 7.14
CA GLU A 131 6.89 22.65 7.28
C GLU A 131 6.94 23.30 5.92
N THR A 132 5.79 23.75 5.43
CA THR A 132 5.67 24.37 4.10
C THR A 132 4.54 25.39 4.08
N THR A 133 4.60 26.30 3.12
CA THR A 133 3.52 27.24 2.79
C THR A 133 2.77 26.85 1.51
N LYS A 134 3.15 25.71 0.90
CA LYS A 134 2.61 25.24 -0.40
C LYS A 134 1.72 24.02 -0.20
N ALA A 135 0.44 24.14 -0.55
CA ALA A 135 -0.50 23.02 -0.50
C ALA A 135 -0.07 21.83 -1.40
N SER A 136 0.56 22.11 -2.56
CA SER A 136 1.09 21.08 -3.45
C SER A 136 2.14 20.18 -2.79
N GLU A 137 3.03 20.75 -1.96
CA GLU A 137 4.02 19.97 -1.22
C GLU A 137 3.37 19.08 -0.16
N ILE A 138 2.27 19.53 0.47
CA ILE A 138 1.52 18.72 1.43
C ILE A 138 0.93 17.49 0.72
N LEU A 139 0.28 17.68 -0.43
CA LEU A 139 -0.29 16.59 -1.22
C LEU A 139 0.78 15.61 -1.73
N GLU A 140 1.92 16.13 -2.20
CA GLU A 140 3.02 15.29 -2.69
C GLU A 140 3.69 14.51 -1.55
N THR A 141 3.92 15.14 -0.38
CA THR A 141 4.46 14.46 0.80
C THR A 141 3.50 13.35 1.28
N GLY A 142 2.19 13.62 1.28
CA GLY A 142 1.19 12.58 1.59
C GLY A 142 1.26 11.39 0.64
N ARG A 143 1.61 11.61 -0.65
CA ARG A 143 1.89 10.51 -1.60
C ARG A 143 3.12 9.71 -1.20
N VAL A 144 4.23 10.39 -0.90
CA VAL A 144 5.49 9.75 -0.45
C VAL A 144 5.26 8.89 0.81
N ILE A 145 4.49 9.40 1.77
CA ILE A 145 4.14 8.65 3.00
C ILE A 145 3.30 7.41 2.67
N ARG A 146 2.30 7.53 1.80
CA ARG A 146 1.50 6.37 1.38
C ARG A 146 2.36 5.31 0.70
N GLU A 147 3.27 5.71 -0.19
CA GLU A 147 4.23 4.81 -0.83
C GLU A 147 5.14 4.12 0.20
N ALA A 148 5.64 4.86 1.20
CA ALA A 148 6.48 4.31 2.27
C ALA A 148 5.72 3.35 3.21
N ASN A 149 4.41 3.55 3.36
CA ASN A 149 3.53 2.70 4.17
C ASN A 149 2.99 1.48 3.40
N ASN A 150 3.14 1.45 2.09
CA ASN A 150 2.70 0.32 1.29
C ASN A 150 3.66 -0.85 1.44
N GLU A 151 3.10 -2.03 1.64
CA GLU A 151 3.85 -3.28 1.61
C GLU A 151 4.44 -3.45 0.20
N LYS A 152 5.71 -3.83 0.11
CA LYS A 152 6.30 -4.25 -1.14
C LYS A 152 6.39 -5.77 -1.15
N LEU A 153 5.67 -6.40 -2.07
CA LEU A 153 5.67 -7.84 -2.23
C LEU A 153 6.81 -8.27 -3.17
N GLU A 154 7.48 -9.35 -2.82
CA GLU A 154 8.43 -9.98 -3.71
C GLU A 154 7.67 -10.84 -4.72
N LEU A 155 7.54 -10.34 -5.96
CA LEU A 155 6.95 -11.10 -7.07
C LEU A 155 7.99 -12.00 -7.69
N VAL A 156 7.58 -13.24 -7.96
CA VAL A 156 8.41 -14.28 -8.55
C VAL A 156 7.88 -14.69 -9.92
N ARG A 157 8.70 -15.41 -10.70
CA ARG A 157 8.31 -15.95 -12.00
C ARG A 157 7.69 -17.32 -11.82
N ALA A 158 6.44 -17.48 -12.25
CA ALA A 158 5.78 -18.75 -12.38
C ALA A 158 5.85 -19.23 -13.85
N LYS A 159 6.26 -20.47 -14.07
CA LYS A 159 6.19 -21.12 -15.39
C LYS A 159 4.84 -21.78 -15.57
N ILE A 160 4.17 -21.48 -16.66
CA ILE A 160 2.90 -22.13 -17.04
C ILE A 160 3.15 -23.58 -17.42
N GLU A 161 2.36 -24.49 -16.86
CA GLU A 161 2.40 -25.92 -17.17
C GLU A 161 1.30 -26.33 -18.13
N SER A 162 0.06 -25.90 -17.86
CA SER A 162 -1.11 -26.18 -18.70
C SER A 162 -2.22 -25.14 -18.56
N THR A 163 -3.12 -25.13 -19.54
CA THR A 163 -4.42 -24.48 -19.49
C THR A 163 -5.48 -25.48 -19.91
N GLU A 164 -6.50 -25.70 -19.07
CA GLU A 164 -7.50 -26.75 -19.25
C GLU A 164 -8.91 -26.15 -19.15
N ALA A 165 -9.83 -26.52 -20.06
CA ALA A 165 -11.22 -26.09 -19.97
C ALA A 165 -11.93 -26.82 -18.81
N VAL A 166 -12.62 -26.06 -17.93
CA VAL A 166 -13.34 -26.62 -16.77
C VAL A 166 -14.83 -26.42 -16.83
N GLY A 167 -15.36 -26.02 -17.99
CA GLY A 167 -16.78 -25.79 -18.19
C GLY A 167 -17.22 -24.39 -17.78
N VAL A 168 -18.51 -24.26 -17.37
CA VAL A 168 -19.12 -22.97 -16.98
C VAL A 168 -19.16 -22.87 -15.47
N ALA A 169 -18.65 -21.74 -14.95
CA ALA A 169 -18.68 -21.43 -13.52
C ALA A 169 -18.94 -19.93 -13.26
N ASP A 170 -19.13 -19.59 -11.99
CA ASP A 170 -19.37 -18.22 -11.56
C ASP A 170 -18.05 -17.45 -11.50
N ARG A 171 -17.92 -16.48 -12.39
CA ARG A 171 -16.75 -15.61 -12.54
C ARG A 171 -16.98 -14.26 -11.85
N VAL A 172 -15.97 -13.75 -11.18
CA VAL A 172 -15.99 -12.43 -10.52
C VAL A 172 -15.15 -11.42 -11.29
N CYS A 173 -15.78 -10.30 -11.66
CA CYS A 173 -15.12 -9.05 -12.04
C CYS A 173 -15.16 -8.08 -10.87
N VAL A 174 -14.04 -7.43 -10.61
CA VAL A 174 -13.93 -6.36 -9.60
C VAL A 174 -13.73 -5.03 -10.31
N ASP A 175 -14.65 -4.09 -10.09
CA ASP A 175 -14.54 -2.71 -10.52
C ASP A 175 -14.07 -1.87 -9.33
N THR A 176 -12.93 -1.19 -9.48
CA THR A 176 -12.33 -0.34 -8.45
C THR A 176 -12.86 1.09 -8.50
N THR A 177 -12.67 1.84 -7.42
CA THR A 177 -13.08 3.26 -7.34
C THR A 177 -12.07 4.22 -7.99
N ALA A 178 -10.94 3.71 -8.51
CA ALA A 178 -9.93 4.51 -9.20
C ALA A 178 -9.48 3.84 -10.50
N ILE A 179 -8.83 4.63 -11.35
CA ILE A 179 -8.24 4.18 -12.61
C ILE A 179 -6.90 3.49 -12.31
N LEU A 180 -6.76 2.23 -12.73
CA LEU A 180 -5.55 1.44 -12.64
C LEU A 180 -4.63 1.72 -13.83
N LYS A 181 -3.34 1.79 -13.58
CA LYS A 181 -2.30 1.90 -14.62
C LYS A 181 -2.03 0.52 -15.26
N PRO A 182 -1.48 0.48 -16.50
CA PRO A 182 -0.97 -0.76 -17.07
C PRO A 182 0.09 -1.39 -16.14
N GLY A 183 -0.02 -2.70 -15.89
CA GLY A 183 0.87 -3.43 -14.97
C GLY A 183 0.39 -3.50 -13.52
N GLU A 184 -0.66 -2.77 -13.16
CA GLU A 184 -1.36 -2.91 -11.88
C GLU A 184 -2.47 -3.96 -12.01
N GLY A 185 -2.71 -4.71 -10.93
CA GLY A 185 -3.69 -5.79 -10.93
C GLY A 185 -3.99 -6.33 -9.54
N ILE A 186 -4.58 -7.52 -9.50
CA ILE A 186 -4.95 -8.22 -8.27
C ILE A 186 -4.22 -9.55 -8.21
N LEU A 187 -3.64 -9.90 -7.07
CA LEU A 187 -3.11 -11.23 -6.80
C LEU A 187 -4.27 -12.16 -6.48
N ALA A 188 -4.40 -13.25 -7.26
CA ALA A 188 -5.44 -14.26 -7.08
C ALA A 188 -4.89 -15.67 -7.36
N GLY A 189 -5.43 -16.66 -6.64
CA GLY A 189 -5.07 -18.07 -6.79
C GLY A 189 -6.08 -19.00 -6.13
N ASP A 190 -6.04 -20.28 -6.50
CA ASP A 190 -6.87 -21.30 -5.86
C ASP A 190 -6.29 -21.72 -4.49
N SER A 191 -5.06 -21.28 -4.20
CA SER A 191 -4.43 -21.39 -2.88
C SER A 191 -4.16 -20.00 -2.31
N SER A 192 -4.33 -19.87 -0.99
CA SER A 192 -4.03 -18.65 -0.24
C SER A 192 -2.55 -18.30 -0.18
N SER A 193 -1.67 -19.26 -0.44
CA SER A 193 -0.20 -19.13 -0.38
C SER A 193 0.48 -19.00 -1.74
N ALA A 194 -0.26 -19.14 -2.86
CA ALA A 194 0.28 -19.04 -4.21
C ALA A 194 -0.74 -18.36 -5.14
N MET A 195 -0.39 -17.19 -5.68
CA MET A 195 -1.30 -16.34 -6.44
C MET A 195 -0.64 -15.76 -7.68
N PHE A 196 -1.33 -15.75 -8.81
CA PHE A 196 -0.92 -15.05 -10.04
C PHE A 196 -1.27 -13.56 -9.95
N LEU A 197 -0.47 -12.71 -10.59
CA LEU A 197 -0.84 -11.30 -10.80
C LEU A 197 -1.75 -11.18 -12.01
N VAL A 198 -3.05 -11.04 -11.75
CA VAL A 198 -4.09 -10.86 -12.77
C VAL A 198 -4.07 -9.42 -13.23
N PHE A 199 -3.90 -9.19 -14.53
CA PHE A 199 -3.80 -7.88 -15.14
C PHE A 199 -5.17 -7.18 -15.21
N ASN A 200 -5.20 -5.85 -15.11
CA ASN A 200 -6.41 -5.05 -15.30
C ASN A 200 -6.85 -4.99 -16.78
N GLU A 201 -8.08 -4.54 -17.05
CA GLU A 201 -8.61 -4.39 -18.42
C GLU A 201 -8.21 -3.06 -19.10
N ASN A 202 -7.11 -2.42 -18.67
CA ASN A 202 -6.56 -1.22 -19.29
C ASN A 202 -5.66 -1.54 -20.50
N VAL A 203 -6.21 -2.30 -21.45
CA VAL A 203 -5.51 -2.70 -22.69
C VAL A 203 -6.43 -2.45 -23.86
N GLU A 204 -5.92 -1.74 -24.86
CA GLU A 204 -6.65 -1.48 -26.11
C GLU A 204 -6.85 -2.76 -26.90
N SER A 205 -8.02 -2.91 -27.46
CA SER A 205 -8.40 -4.05 -28.29
C SER A 205 -9.32 -3.58 -29.41
N PRO A 206 -9.25 -4.14 -30.61
CA PRO A 206 -10.14 -3.78 -31.71
C PRO A 206 -11.62 -4.07 -31.45
N TYR A 207 -11.91 -4.93 -30.45
CA TYR A 207 -13.26 -5.45 -30.19
C TYR A 207 -13.84 -5.01 -28.84
N CYS A 208 -13.03 -4.43 -27.96
CA CYS A 208 -13.47 -4.05 -26.61
C CYS A 208 -12.78 -2.77 -26.15
N ASP A 209 -13.57 -1.83 -25.65
CA ASP A 209 -13.05 -0.62 -25.01
C ASP A 209 -12.27 -0.93 -23.74
N LYS A 210 -11.30 -0.09 -23.44
CA LYS A 210 -10.56 -0.15 -22.17
C LYS A 210 -11.48 0.08 -20.99
N ARG A 211 -11.29 -0.74 -19.96
CA ARG A 211 -11.93 -0.56 -18.65
C ARG A 211 -10.85 -0.47 -17.57
N PRO A 212 -10.17 0.68 -17.46
CA PRO A 212 -8.99 0.80 -16.60
C PRO A 212 -9.27 0.68 -15.10
N PHE A 213 -10.52 0.61 -14.71
CA PHE A 213 -10.97 0.38 -13.34
C PHE A 213 -11.32 -1.09 -13.06
N ARG A 214 -11.22 -2.00 -14.06
CA ARG A 214 -11.69 -3.39 -13.96
C ARG A 214 -10.57 -4.38 -13.95
N VAL A 215 -10.72 -5.38 -13.05
CA VAL A 215 -9.95 -6.63 -13.09
C VAL A 215 -10.92 -7.81 -13.15
N ASN A 216 -10.83 -8.64 -14.18
CA ASN A 216 -11.55 -9.91 -14.28
C ASN A 216 -10.72 -10.98 -13.60
N VAL A 217 -11.01 -11.26 -12.34
CA VAL A 217 -10.06 -11.90 -11.43
C VAL A 217 -10.06 -13.41 -11.58
N GLY A 218 -11.22 -14.06 -11.43
CA GLY A 218 -11.30 -15.53 -11.45
C GLY A 218 -12.65 -16.04 -10.98
N ALA A 219 -12.71 -17.32 -10.62
CA ALA A 219 -13.90 -17.95 -10.08
C ALA A 219 -14.15 -17.56 -8.61
N VAL A 220 -15.41 -17.67 -8.15
CA VAL A 220 -15.87 -17.21 -6.81
C VAL A 220 -15.07 -17.77 -5.63
N HIS A 221 -14.52 -18.98 -5.75
CA HIS A 221 -13.77 -19.66 -4.69
C HIS A 221 -12.33 -19.19 -4.55
N ALA A 222 -11.78 -18.49 -5.57
CA ALA A 222 -10.39 -18.10 -5.56
C ALA A 222 -10.08 -17.13 -4.41
N TYR A 223 -8.90 -17.28 -3.85
CA TYR A 223 -8.36 -16.33 -2.87
C TYR A 223 -7.81 -15.10 -3.56
N ILE A 224 -7.91 -13.96 -2.90
CA ILE A 224 -7.22 -12.73 -3.25
C ILE A 224 -6.43 -12.19 -2.06
N ARG A 225 -5.37 -11.43 -2.38
CA ARG A 225 -4.63 -10.68 -1.37
C ARG A 225 -5.40 -9.44 -0.96
N LEU A 226 -5.52 -9.22 0.35
CA LEU A 226 -6.14 -8.05 0.97
C LEU A 226 -5.07 -7.21 1.68
N PRO A 227 -5.36 -5.95 2.03
CA PRO A 227 -4.49 -5.15 2.88
C PRO A 227 -4.17 -5.83 4.22
N GLU A 228 -3.14 -5.33 4.92
CA GLU A 228 -2.74 -5.81 6.25
C GLU A 228 -2.32 -7.29 6.28
N ASN A 229 -1.70 -7.76 5.20
CA ASN A 229 -1.23 -9.15 5.07
C ASN A 229 -2.35 -10.18 5.22
N LYS A 230 -3.58 -9.87 4.80
CA LYS A 230 -4.74 -10.78 4.83
C LYS A 230 -5.03 -11.38 3.47
N THR A 231 -5.83 -12.44 3.46
CA THR A 231 -6.47 -13.01 2.26
C THR A 231 -7.98 -13.14 2.49
N GLY A 232 -8.73 -13.24 1.42
CA GLY A 232 -10.17 -13.50 1.45
C GLY A 232 -10.60 -14.15 0.16
N TYR A 233 -11.82 -14.67 0.11
CA TYR A 233 -12.40 -15.24 -1.09
C TYR A 233 -12.98 -14.18 -2.02
N LEU A 234 -12.94 -14.43 -3.32
CA LEU A 234 -13.53 -13.52 -4.31
C LEU A 234 -15.05 -13.31 -4.12
N ASN A 235 -15.79 -14.31 -3.68
CA ASN A 235 -17.22 -14.16 -3.41
C ASN A 235 -17.55 -13.23 -2.23
N GLU A 236 -16.57 -12.94 -1.37
CA GLU A 236 -16.71 -12.02 -0.24
C GLU A 236 -16.45 -10.56 -0.62
N VAL A 237 -15.99 -10.32 -1.86
CA VAL A 237 -15.66 -8.99 -2.35
C VAL A 237 -16.95 -8.27 -2.77
N GLY A 238 -17.18 -7.12 -2.15
CA GLY A 238 -18.35 -6.28 -2.42
C GLY A 238 -18.00 -4.79 -2.39
N SER A 239 -18.98 -3.97 -2.74
CA SER A 239 -18.83 -2.51 -2.74
C SER A 239 -18.36 -1.99 -1.37
N GLY A 240 -17.38 -1.10 -1.37
CA GLY A 240 -16.76 -0.52 -0.17
C GLY A 240 -15.67 -1.37 0.48
N LYS A 241 -15.54 -2.67 0.17
CA LYS A 241 -14.45 -3.51 0.69
C LYS A 241 -13.11 -3.05 0.13
N GLN A 242 -12.08 -3.00 0.98
CA GLN A 242 -10.71 -2.70 0.56
C GLN A 242 -10.06 -3.96 0.00
N ILE A 243 -9.43 -3.84 -1.17
CA ILE A 243 -8.59 -4.87 -1.80
C ILE A 243 -7.18 -4.33 -1.99
N LEU A 244 -6.21 -5.23 -2.15
CA LEU A 244 -4.83 -4.86 -2.42
C LEU A 244 -4.58 -4.87 -3.93
N ILE A 245 -4.24 -3.71 -4.48
CA ILE A 245 -3.73 -3.59 -5.84
C ILE A 245 -2.21 -3.77 -5.79
N VAL A 246 -1.68 -4.51 -6.77
CA VAL A 246 -0.25 -4.83 -6.86
C VAL A 246 0.24 -4.44 -8.24
N ASP A 247 1.36 -3.72 -8.30
CA ASP A 247 2.03 -3.41 -9.55
C ASP A 247 3.05 -4.48 -9.95
N GLN A 248 3.51 -4.45 -11.18
CA GLN A 248 4.50 -5.38 -11.74
C GLN A 248 5.86 -5.42 -11.03
N LYS A 249 6.15 -4.44 -10.15
CA LYS A 249 7.37 -4.36 -9.35
C LYS A 249 7.16 -4.78 -7.90
N GLY A 250 5.94 -5.25 -7.58
CA GLY A 250 5.54 -5.65 -6.24
C GLY A 250 5.11 -4.49 -5.33
N GLY A 251 5.08 -3.25 -5.84
CA GLY A 251 4.49 -2.13 -5.11
C GLY A 251 3.00 -2.37 -4.89
N THR A 252 2.52 -2.09 -3.67
CA THR A 252 1.11 -2.32 -3.32
C THR A 252 0.41 -1.05 -2.87
N PHE A 253 -0.91 -1.00 -3.02
CA PHE A 253 -1.74 0.01 -2.38
C PHE A 253 -3.17 -0.50 -2.19
N PRO A 254 -3.82 -0.14 -1.06
CA PRO A 254 -5.23 -0.47 -0.84
C PRO A 254 -6.13 0.39 -1.71
N LEU A 255 -7.21 -0.22 -2.23
CA LEU A 255 -8.21 0.48 -3.04
C LEU A 255 -9.60 -0.07 -2.77
N ALA A 256 -10.58 0.82 -2.63
CA ALA A 256 -11.96 0.41 -2.43
C ALA A 256 -12.55 -0.20 -3.69
N VAL A 257 -13.35 -1.23 -3.52
CA VAL A 257 -14.20 -1.82 -4.56
C VAL A 257 -15.40 -0.93 -4.78
N GLY A 258 -15.62 -0.48 -6.00
CA GLY A 258 -16.84 0.20 -6.41
C GLY A 258 -17.99 -0.79 -6.64
N ARG A 259 -17.67 -1.93 -7.27
CA ARG A 259 -18.63 -2.99 -7.59
C ARG A 259 -17.92 -4.33 -7.81
N ALA A 260 -18.50 -5.42 -7.34
CA ALA A 260 -18.17 -6.77 -7.77
C ALA A 260 -19.33 -7.33 -8.62
N LYS A 261 -19.00 -7.96 -9.75
CA LYS A 261 -19.97 -8.52 -10.69
C LYS A 261 -19.71 -10.01 -10.85
N ILE A 262 -20.71 -10.83 -10.51
CA ILE A 262 -20.64 -12.30 -10.62
C ILE A 262 -21.51 -12.73 -11.80
N GLU A 263 -20.93 -13.51 -12.73
CA GLU A 263 -21.61 -13.98 -13.94
C GLU A 263 -21.12 -15.37 -14.33
N LYS A 264 -22.03 -16.21 -14.82
CA LYS A 264 -21.69 -17.51 -15.40
C LYS A 264 -20.92 -17.32 -16.71
N ARG A 265 -19.76 -17.92 -16.81
CA ARG A 265 -18.85 -17.82 -17.97
C ARG A 265 -18.12 -19.14 -18.22
N PRO A 266 -17.73 -19.43 -19.46
CA PRO A 266 -16.78 -20.51 -19.74
C PRO A 266 -15.43 -20.21 -19.03
N MET A 267 -14.84 -21.21 -18.39
CA MET A 267 -13.65 -21.04 -17.59
C MET A 267 -12.50 -21.93 -18.06
N LEU A 268 -11.29 -21.47 -17.80
CA LEU A 268 -10.02 -22.20 -17.94
C LEU A 268 -9.35 -22.31 -16.58
N LEU A 269 -8.85 -23.48 -16.24
CA LEU A 269 -7.90 -23.68 -15.17
C LEU A 269 -6.49 -23.44 -15.71
N VAL A 270 -5.83 -22.43 -15.21
CA VAL A 270 -4.43 -22.12 -15.50
C VAL A 270 -3.57 -22.73 -14.41
N LYS A 271 -2.64 -23.63 -14.78
CA LYS A 271 -1.69 -24.28 -13.88
C LYS A 271 -0.28 -23.80 -14.16
N GLY A 272 0.52 -23.63 -13.12
CA GLY A 272 1.93 -23.27 -13.23
C GLY A 272 2.75 -23.70 -12.02
N LYS A 273 4.05 -23.40 -12.06
CA LYS A 273 5.00 -23.71 -10.98
C LYS A 273 5.93 -22.56 -10.68
N VAL A 274 6.24 -22.41 -9.37
CA VAL A 274 7.32 -21.57 -8.84
C VAL A 274 8.25 -22.48 -8.04
N GLY A 275 9.41 -22.83 -8.60
CA GLY A 275 10.26 -23.88 -8.01
C GLY A 275 9.51 -25.21 -7.90
N SER A 276 9.37 -25.72 -6.67
CA SER A 276 8.59 -26.93 -6.37
C SER A 276 7.11 -26.68 -6.08
N LYS A 277 6.68 -25.42 -5.91
CA LYS A 277 5.30 -25.07 -5.56
C LYS A 277 4.40 -25.00 -6.77
N ASN A 278 3.26 -25.68 -6.69
CA ASN A 278 2.20 -25.54 -7.68
C ASN A 278 1.41 -24.25 -7.44
N ILE A 279 0.95 -23.66 -8.50
CA ILE A 279 0.06 -22.49 -8.50
C ILE A 279 -1.04 -22.73 -9.53
N SER A 280 -2.28 -22.44 -9.19
CA SER A 280 -3.41 -22.53 -10.09
C SER A 280 -4.40 -21.38 -9.89
N LEU A 281 -5.19 -21.14 -10.93
CA LEU A 281 -6.31 -20.19 -10.88
C LEU A 281 -7.32 -20.52 -11.98
N VAL A 282 -8.60 -20.61 -11.60
CA VAL A 282 -9.71 -20.74 -12.54
C VAL A 282 -10.13 -19.35 -13.02
N MET A 283 -9.95 -19.08 -14.33
CA MET A 283 -10.18 -17.77 -14.95
C MET A 283 -11.17 -17.88 -16.11
N GLN A 284 -11.85 -16.77 -16.46
CA GLN A 284 -12.76 -16.76 -17.61
C GLN A 284 -11.99 -17.00 -18.91
N ASN A 285 -12.46 -17.95 -19.73
CA ASN A 285 -11.93 -18.21 -21.06
C ASN A 285 -12.31 -17.10 -22.05
N ALA A 286 -11.49 -16.06 -22.14
CA ALA A 286 -11.67 -14.95 -23.07
C ALA A 286 -10.33 -14.24 -23.35
N GLU A 287 -10.18 -13.65 -24.51
CA GLU A 287 -8.94 -13.00 -25.00
C GLU A 287 -8.60 -11.74 -24.18
N THR A 288 -9.60 -11.11 -23.58
CA THR A 288 -9.43 -9.91 -22.76
C THR A 288 -8.91 -10.20 -21.36
N ILE A 289 -8.92 -11.47 -20.92
CA ILE A 289 -8.44 -11.88 -19.61
C ILE A 289 -6.95 -12.18 -19.70
N ARG A 290 -6.19 -11.59 -18.80
CA ARG A 290 -4.73 -11.54 -18.92
C ARG A 290 -4.02 -11.73 -17.60
N LEU A 291 -2.86 -12.37 -17.66
CA LEU A 291 -1.85 -12.39 -16.61
C LEU A 291 -0.73 -11.41 -16.94
N THR A 292 0.04 -11.03 -15.93
CA THR A 292 1.18 -10.11 -16.07
C THR A 292 2.46 -10.87 -16.32
N ARG A 293 3.17 -10.57 -17.41
CA ARG A 293 4.52 -11.10 -17.68
C ARG A 293 5.59 -10.44 -16.81
N PRO A 294 6.79 -11.04 -16.65
CA PRO A 294 7.89 -10.43 -15.87
C PRO A 294 8.33 -9.04 -16.35
N ASN A 295 8.12 -8.72 -17.62
CA ASN A 295 8.39 -7.39 -18.20
C ASN A 295 7.23 -6.39 -18.03
N GLY A 296 6.21 -6.75 -17.25
CA GLY A 296 5.02 -5.94 -17.00
C GLY A 296 4.00 -5.88 -18.13
N LYS A 297 4.23 -6.59 -19.26
CA LYS A 297 3.26 -6.64 -20.35
C LYS A 297 2.19 -7.71 -20.07
N PRO A 298 0.95 -7.48 -20.55
CA PRO A 298 -0.13 -8.46 -20.42
C PRO A 298 0.06 -9.64 -21.37
N VAL A 299 -0.40 -10.82 -20.98
CA VAL A 299 -0.58 -11.99 -21.84
C VAL A 299 -2.00 -12.54 -21.67
N SER A 300 -2.72 -12.72 -22.77
CA SER A 300 -4.05 -13.35 -22.72
C SER A 300 -3.94 -14.81 -22.28
N ILE A 301 -4.85 -15.24 -21.40
CA ILE A 301 -4.89 -16.64 -20.94
C ILE A 301 -5.17 -17.61 -22.07
N THR A 302 -5.89 -17.21 -23.13
CA THR A 302 -6.16 -18.03 -24.32
C THR A 302 -4.92 -18.22 -25.21
N LYS A 303 -3.87 -17.41 -25.00
CA LYS A 303 -2.59 -17.46 -25.73
C LYS A 303 -1.44 -18.02 -24.90
N LEU A 304 -1.68 -18.38 -23.64
CA LEU A 304 -0.68 -19.00 -22.78
C LEU A 304 -0.25 -20.36 -23.34
N LYS A 305 1.06 -20.61 -23.29
CA LYS A 305 1.68 -21.88 -23.69
C LYS A 305 2.50 -22.42 -22.54
N LYS A 306 2.68 -23.74 -22.52
CA LYS A 306 3.59 -24.40 -21.58
C LYS A 306 4.98 -23.76 -21.68
N GLY A 307 5.55 -23.36 -20.54
CA GLY A 307 6.85 -22.69 -20.45
C GLY A 307 6.79 -21.16 -20.47
N ASP A 308 5.64 -20.53 -20.77
CA ASP A 308 5.47 -19.08 -20.61
C ASP A 308 5.69 -18.68 -19.16
N GLU A 309 6.31 -17.50 -18.94
CA GLU A 309 6.55 -16.96 -17.62
C GLU A 309 5.57 -15.82 -17.32
N VAL A 310 4.97 -15.84 -16.13
CA VAL A 310 4.10 -14.80 -15.59
C VAL A 310 4.49 -14.47 -14.17
N LEU A 311 4.08 -13.27 -13.68
CA LEU A 311 4.33 -12.84 -12.30
C LEU A 311 3.37 -13.56 -11.36
N ALA A 312 3.92 -13.97 -10.23
CA ALA A 312 3.20 -14.59 -9.14
C ALA A 312 3.76 -14.14 -7.79
N PHE A 313 2.98 -14.36 -6.75
CA PHE A 313 3.37 -14.22 -5.36
C PHE A 313 3.24 -15.58 -4.68
N VAL A 314 4.24 -15.96 -3.88
CA VAL A 314 4.26 -17.24 -3.16
C VAL A 314 4.76 -17.03 -1.74
N GLU A 315 4.08 -17.60 -0.78
CA GLU A 315 4.48 -17.64 0.63
C GLU A 315 4.74 -19.09 1.11
N ASP A 316 5.66 -19.25 2.08
CA ASP A 316 5.96 -20.57 2.66
C ASP A 316 5.04 -20.96 3.82
N ALA A 317 4.15 -20.06 4.25
CA ALA A 317 3.24 -20.30 5.36
C ALA A 317 1.79 -20.43 4.90
N GLY A 318 1.05 -21.37 5.49
CA GLY A 318 -0.41 -21.46 5.35
C GLY A 318 -1.12 -20.26 5.99
N ARG A 319 -2.42 -20.11 5.69
CA ARG A 319 -3.27 -19.07 6.25
C ARG A 319 -4.51 -19.70 6.90
N HIS A 320 -4.87 -19.20 8.08
CA HIS A 320 -6.09 -19.60 8.79
C HIS A 320 -6.96 -18.37 9.02
N PHE A 321 -8.22 -18.42 8.58
CA PHE A 321 -9.12 -17.24 8.55
C PHE A 321 -8.49 -15.98 7.92
N GLY A 322 -7.75 -16.17 6.81
CA GLY A 322 -7.09 -15.07 6.09
C GLY A 322 -5.82 -14.51 6.73
N MET A 323 -5.41 -15.00 7.91
CA MET A 323 -4.20 -14.59 8.62
C MET A 323 -3.08 -15.63 8.47
N LYS A 324 -1.82 -15.16 8.37
CA LYS A 324 -0.64 -16.01 8.24
C LYS A 324 -0.43 -16.85 9.50
N VAL A 325 -0.35 -18.17 9.37
CA VAL A 325 -0.09 -19.12 10.45
C VAL A 325 1.02 -20.09 10.05
N LYS A 326 1.76 -20.60 11.04
CA LYS A 326 2.75 -21.67 10.84
C LYS A 326 2.06 -23.03 10.90
N GLU A 327 1.22 -23.34 9.94
CA GLU A 327 0.56 -24.63 9.80
C GLU A 327 0.81 -25.22 8.41
N THR A 328 0.85 -26.55 8.31
CA THR A 328 0.94 -27.26 7.03
C THR A 328 -0.47 -27.41 6.48
N ILE A 329 -0.89 -26.49 5.58
CA ILE A 329 -2.17 -26.59 4.87
C ILE A 329 -1.86 -27.09 3.46
N MET A 330 -2.57 -28.12 3.02
CA MET A 330 -2.49 -28.64 1.65
C MET A 330 -3.83 -28.39 0.95
N GLU A 331 -3.84 -27.40 0.04
CA GLU A 331 -4.95 -27.13 -0.88
C GLU A 331 -4.64 -27.87 -2.21
N LYS A 332 -5.61 -28.67 -2.70
CA LYS A 332 -5.45 -29.50 -3.91
C LYS A 332 -6.35 -29.04 -5.04
#